data_96f3d101604c90e3d37f5178f0d5f853
#
_entry.id   96f3d101604c90e3d37f5178f0d5f853
#
_cell.length_a   1.000
_cell.length_b   1.000
_cell.length_c   1.000
_cell.angle_alpha   90.00
_cell.angle_beta   90.00
_cell.angle_gamma   90.00
#
_symmetry.space_group_name_H-M   'P 1'
#
loop_
_entity.id
_entity.type
_entity.pdbx_description
1 polymer ?
#
loop_
_entity_poly.entity_id
_entity_poly.type
_entity_poly.pdbx_seq_one_letter_code
_entity_poly.pdbx_strand_id
1 'polypeptide(L)'
;MDETMRELVMEAASAEVFGVWFLIGAALVFWMQAGFAMVEAGFTRAKNTGNIIMKNLMDFCIGTVVFILIGFGLLMGEDLFGFIGKPGFDLFTSYADFDFSSFVFNLVFCATTATIVSGAMAERTKFLSYCIYSAVISALIYPIEAHWSWGGGWLAQIGFHDFAGSCAIHMVGGISALIGAKILGPRIGKFKKDKSGKVVKVNAFPGHSIALGSLGVFILWLGWYGFNGAAATSMEQLGSIFLTTTIAPAISTVVCMIFTWIKYGKPDVSMCLNASLAGLVAITASCDVTDAFGAIIIGAVAGLLVVFGVWLLDHVLHIDDPVGAVAVHCLNGIWGTLAVGLFATDTAPGYSIANASGKTLTGVFYGGGLELLGLQFTGVISVAAWTAVTITITFLVIKAIVGLRVKREEEILGLDVTEHGLPSAYAGFAMQPEYIEEGIEPIVVSGDTPVAEAIPVKKVPTFDEGTPKFTKVEIICKESRFEALKTAMMELGITGMTVSHVLGCGVQKGKPEYYRGVQVEANLLPKVQVDIVVSKVPVRSVIETAKKVLYTGHIGDGKIFVYDVENIVKVRTGEEGFDALQDVE
;
A
#
# COMPACT_ATOMS: atom_id res chain seq x y z
N MET A 1 -18.36 48.21 -26.54
CA MET A 1 -18.71 46.79 -26.58
C MET A 1 -20.09 46.70 -25.94
N ASP A 2 -21.04 46.18 -26.65
CA ASP A 2 -22.42 45.91 -26.20
C ASP A 2 -22.36 44.96 -25.00
N GLU A 3 -23.29 45.06 -24.05
CA GLU A 3 -23.36 44.27 -22.83
C GLU A 3 -23.39 42.76 -23.14
N THR A 4 -24.19 42.38 -24.15
CA THR A 4 -24.27 40.99 -24.66
C THR A 4 -22.93 40.50 -25.22
N MET A 5 -22.18 41.34 -25.94
CA MET A 5 -20.85 40.98 -26.45
C MET A 5 -19.83 40.84 -25.31
N ARG A 6 -19.96 41.64 -24.26
CA ARG A 6 -19.12 41.54 -23.08
C ARG A 6 -19.38 40.23 -22.30
N GLU A 7 -20.65 39.87 -22.14
CA GLU A 7 -21.03 38.60 -21.51
C GLU A 7 -20.52 37.41 -22.29
N LEU A 8 -20.67 37.35 -23.60
CA LEU A 8 -20.16 36.30 -24.47
C LEU A 8 -18.62 36.17 -24.39
N VAL A 9 -17.90 37.30 -24.35
CA VAL A 9 -16.44 37.30 -24.22
C VAL A 9 -16.03 36.80 -22.84
N MET A 10 -16.73 37.17 -21.78
CA MET A 10 -16.45 36.71 -20.43
C MET A 10 -16.75 35.20 -20.27
N GLU A 11 -17.84 34.73 -20.85
CA GLU A 11 -18.19 33.31 -20.87
C GLU A 11 -17.15 32.46 -21.63
N ALA A 12 -16.74 32.89 -22.82
CA ALA A 12 -15.71 32.24 -23.59
C ALA A 12 -14.35 32.24 -22.86
N ALA A 13 -13.96 33.36 -22.25
CA ALA A 13 -12.74 33.45 -21.48
C ALA A 13 -12.76 32.54 -20.22
N SER A 14 -13.93 32.46 -19.57
CA SER A 14 -14.11 31.54 -18.43
C SER A 14 -13.99 30.09 -18.86
N ALA A 15 -14.61 29.69 -19.97
CA ALA A 15 -14.51 28.33 -20.50
C ALA A 15 -13.06 27.92 -20.81
N GLU A 16 -12.29 28.82 -21.42
CA GLU A 16 -10.86 28.57 -21.70
C GLU A 16 -10.04 28.42 -20.41
N VAL A 17 -10.25 29.27 -19.41
CA VAL A 17 -9.54 29.20 -18.11
C VAL A 17 -9.88 27.89 -17.40
N PHE A 18 -11.14 27.49 -17.35
CA PHE A 18 -11.53 26.22 -16.71
C PHE A 18 -11.11 25.00 -17.53
N GLY A 19 -11.00 25.08 -18.83
CA GLY A 19 -10.41 24.03 -19.67
C GLY A 19 -8.94 23.79 -19.33
N VAL A 20 -8.15 24.85 -19.17
CA VAL A 20 -6.75 24.74 -18.71
C VAL A 20 -6.67 24.21 -17.29
N TRP A 21 -7.52 24.71 -16.39
CA TRP A 21 -7.56 24.22 -15.00
C TRP A 21 -7.89 22.72 -14.91
N PHE A 22 -8.83 22.26 -15.73
CA PHE A 22 -9.21 20.84 -15.80
C PHE A 22 -8.01 19.93 -16.12
N LEU A 23 -7.20 20.33 -17.11
CA LEU A 23 -5.98 19.58 -17.46
C LEU A 23 -4.89 19.67 -16.37
N ILE A 24 -4.75 20.82 -15.71
CA ILE A 24 -3.85 20.95 -14.55
C ILE A 24 -4.34 20.02 -13.42
N GLY A 25 -5.64 19.97 -13.17
CA GLY A 25 -6.24 19.05 -12.22
C GLY A 25 -5.94 17.59 -12.55
N ALA A 26 -6.10 17.19 -13.81
CA ALA A 26 -5.72 15.85 -14.26
C ALA A 26 -4.23 15.56 -14.03
N ALA A 27 -3.34 16.51 -14.28
CA ALA A 27 -1.90 16.37 -14.00
C ALA A 27 -1.60 16.25 -12.51
N LEU A 28 -2.32 16.99 -11.65
CA LEU A 28 -2.22 16.88 -10.19
C LEU A 28 -2.67 15.49 -9.70
N VAL A 29 -3.75 14.94 -10.27
CA VAL A 29 -4.19 13.56 -9.96
C VAL A 29 -3.20 12.52 -10.46
N PHE A 30 -2.61 12.68 -11.65
CA PHE A 30 -1.51 11.82 -12.09
C PHE A 30 -0.34 11.84 -11.11
N TRP A 31 0.02 13.02 -10.58
CA TRP A 31 1.08 13.16 -9.58
C TRP A 31 0.78 12.39 -8.28
N MET A 32 -0.50 12.14 -7.97
CA MET A 32 -0.89 11.31 -6.83
C MET A 32 -0.39 9.86 -6.95
N GLN A 33 -0.07 9.35 -8.14
CA GLN A 33 0.55 8.02 -8.30
C GLN A 33 1.90 7.95 -7.57
N ALA A 34 2.70 9.03 -7.61
CA ALA A 34 3.92 9.13 -6.82
C ALA A 34 3.60 9.15 -5.31
N GLY A 35 2.55 9.85 -4.90
CA GLY A 35 2.07 9.88 -3.51
C GLY A 35 1.68 8.49 -2.99
N PHE A 36 0.87 7.74 -3.74
CA PHE A 36 0.50 6.36 -3.39
C PHE A 36 1.73 5.46 -3.30
N ALA A 37 2.63 5.51 -4.28
CA ALA A 37 3.87 4.72 -4.25
C ALA A 37 4.70 5.01 -3.00
N MET A 38 4.80 6.28 -2.56
CA MET A 38 5.54 6.68 -1.36
C MET A 38 4.84 6.24 -0.06
N VAL A 39 3.50 6.37 0.03
CA VAL A 39 2.73 5.88 1.18
C VAL A 39 2.87 4.38 1.32
N GLU A 40 2.62 3.64 0.25
CA GLU A 40 2.69 2.18 0.26
C GLU A 40 4.10 1.68 0.58
N ALA A 41 5.13 2.22 -0.08
CA ALA A 41 6.51 1.86 0.18
C ALA A 41 6.91 2.18 1.62
N GLY A 42 6.57 3.38 2.11
CA GLY A 42 6.93 3.81 3.46
C GLY A 42 6.28 2.98 4.57
N PHE A 43 5.03 2.53 4.39
CA PHE A 43 4.27 1.76 5.38
C PHE A 43 4.46 0.25 5.28
N THR A 44 5.24 -0.23 4.33
CA THR A 44 5.60 -1.64 4.18
C THR A 44 7.08 -1.88 4.49
N ARG A 45 7.51 -3.15 4.43
CA ARG A 45 8.88 -3.53 4.73
C ARG A 45 9.80 -3.27 3.53
N ALA A 46 11.03 -2.78 3.80
CA ALA A 46 12.01 -2.34 2.81
C ALA A 46 12.29 -3.36 1.68
N LYS A 47 12.21 -4.65 1.96
CA LYS A 47 12.45 -5.75 1.02
C LYS A 47 11.40 -5.89 -0.10
N ASN A 48 10.38 -5.03 -0.09
CA ASN A 48 9.29 -5.02 -1.08
C ASN A 48 9.14 -3.65 -1.75
N THR A 49 10.04 -2.70 -1.50
CA THR A 49 9.92 -1.31 -1.98
C THR A 49 9.95 -1.22 -3.50
N GLY A 50 10.87 -1.94 -4.15
CA GLY A 50 10.96 -1.99 -5.61
C GLY A 50 9.73 -2.61 -6.25
N ASN A 51 9.21 -3.69 -5.66
CA ASN A 51 7.97 -4.33 -6.10
C ASN A 51 6.77 -3.37 -6.01
N ILE A 52 6.67 -2.58 -4.93
CA ILE A 52 5.59 -1.61 -4.74
C ILE A 52 5.67 -0.48 -5.76
N ILE A 53 6.85 0.08 -5.98
CA ILE A 53 7.06 1.13 -6.99
C ILE A 53 6.69 0.60 -8.38
N MET A 54 7.13 -0.62 -8.72
CA MET A 54 6.81 -1.25 -10.00
C MET A 54 5.31 -1.48 -10.17
N LYS A 55 4.60 -1.90 -9.13
CA LYS A 55 3.15 -2.07 -9.14
C LYS A 55 2.43 -0.75 -9.42
N ASN A 56 2.76 0.31 -8.66
CA ASN A 56 2.14 1.62 -8.85
C ASN A 56 2.39 2.20 -10.25
N LEU A 57 3.60 2.01 -10.81
CA LEU A 57 3.87 2.40 -12.20
C LEU A 57 3.03 1.59 -13.19
N MET A 58 2.92 0.29 -12.98
CA MET A 58 2.17 -0.60 -13.89
C MET A 58 0.66 -0.39 -13.79
N ASP A 59 0.11 0.01 -12.66
CA ASP A 59 -1.31 0.40 -12.55
C ASP A 59 -1.66 1.47 -13.56
N PHE A 60 -0.88 2.53 -13.58
CA PHE A 60 -1.12 3.62 -14.51
C PHE A 60 -0.90 3.17 -15.98
N CYS A 61 0.19 2.46 -16.26
CA CYS A 61 0.53 2.04 -17.62
C CYS A 61 -0.47 1.01 -18.18
N ILE A 62 -0.78 -0.04 -17.40
CA ILE A 62 -1.75 -1.07 -17.81
C ILE A 62 -3.16 -0.46 -17.86
N GLY A 63 -3.52 0.32 -16.83
CA GLY A 63 -4.79 1.04 -16.81
C GLY A 63 -4.98 1.89 -18.06
N THR A 64 -3.97 2.67 -18.46
CA THR A 64 -4.00 3.46 -19.69
C THR A 64 -4.29 2.60 -20.92
N VAL A 65 -3.56 1.50 -21.09
CA VAL A 65 -3.72 0.63 -22.28
C VAL A 65 -5.15 0.05 -22.37
N VAL A 66 -5.67 -0.50 -21.28
CA VAL A 66 -7.01 -1.11 -21.31
C VAL A 66 -8.13 -0.08 -21.32
N PHE A 67 -7.91 1.11 -20.73
CA PHE A 67 -8.86 2.21 -20.73
C PHE A 67 -9.01 2.83 -22.13
N ILE A 68 -7.91 2.97 -22.88
CA ILE A 68 -7.93 3.36 -24.30
C ILE A 68 -8.77 2.37 -25.11
N LEU A 69 -8.59 1.07 -24.88
CA LEU A 69 -9.19 0.04 -25.70
C LEU A 69 -10.68 -0.17 -25.43
N ILE A 70 -11.10 -0.05 -24.17
CA ILE A 70 -12.47 -0.40 -23.78
C ILE A 70 -13.03 0.46 -22.65
N GLY A 71 -12.22 0.84 -21.63
CA GLY A 71 -12.73 1.46 -20.40
C GLY A 71 -13.38 2.81 -20.65
N PHE A 72 -12.78 3.67 -21.45
CA PHE A 72 -13.32 5.01 -21.70
C PHE A 72 -14.69 4.97 -22.39
N GLY A 73 -14.84 4.10 -23.39
CA GLY A 73 -16.15 3.92 -24.07
C GLY A 73 -17.22 3.38 -23.13
N LEU A 74 -16.88 2.45 -22.23
CA LEU A 74 -17.82 1.94 -21.22
C LEU A 74 -18.23 3.00 -20.20
N LEU A 75 -17.33 3.96 -19.89
CA LEU A 75 -17.61 5.03 -18.94
C LEU A 75 -18.35 6.20 -19.57
N MET A 76 -17.84 6.76 -20.67
CA MET A 76 -18.27 8.04 -21.25
C MET A 76 -18.99 7.91 -22.59
N GLY A 77 -19.12 6.69 -23.13
CA GLY A 77 -19.87 6.45 -24.36
C GLY A 77 -21.37 6.71 -24.19
N GLU A 78 -22.09 6.76 -25.32
CA GLU A 78 -23.55 6.89 -25.37
C GLU A 78 -24.22 5.88 -24.41
N ASP A 79 -25.12 6.37 -23.54
CA ASP A 79 -25.74 5.51 -22.51
C ASP A 79 -26.55 4.37 -23.13
N LEU A 80 -26.32 3.17 -22.69
CA LEU A 80 -27.08 1.96 -23.00
C LEU A 80 -27.87 1.51 -21.77
N PHE A 81 -29.15 1.83 -21.77
CA PHE A 81 -30.13 1.37 -20.76
C PHE A 81 -29.83 1.87 -19.33
N GLY A 82 -29.10 2.95 -19.16
CA GLY A 82 -28.68 3.48 -17.87
C GLY A 82 -27.56 2.68 -17.22
N PHE A 83 -26.98 1.66 -17.88
CA PHE A 83 -26.13 0.69 -17.25
C PHE A 83 -24.66 0.73 -17.70
N ILE A 84 -24.39 0.95 -18.98
CA ILE A 84 -23.04 1.05 -19.55
C ILE A 84 -23.01 2.09 -20.66
N GLY A 85 -21.88 2.74 -20.87
CA GLY A 85 -21.59 3.45 -22.10
C GLY A 85 -21.37 2.48 -23.26
N LYS A 86 -21.78 2.90 -24.46
CA LYS A 86 -21.52 2.17 -25.69
C LYS A 86 -20.02 2.11 -25.99
N PRO A 87 -19.42 0.92 -26.04
CA PRO A 87 -18.01 0.80 -26.40
C PRO A 87 -17.76 1.44 -27.77
N GLY A 88 -16.76 2.30 -27.85
CA GLY A 88 -16.36 2.98 -29.07
C GLY A 88 -14.85 3.05 -29.17
N PHE A 89 -14.37 3.24 -30.42
CA PHE A 89 -12.95 3.46 -30.71
C PHE A 89 -12.73 4.88 -31.24
N ASP A 90 -13.46 5.87 -30.71
CA ASP A 90 -13.50 7.24 -31.23
C ASP A 90 -12.12 7.89 -31.23
N LEU A 91 -11.26 7.55 -30.28
CA LEU A 91 -9.86 7.98 -30.31
C LEU A 91 -9.14 7.61 -31.61
N PHE A 92 -9.51 6.50 -32.26
CA PHE A 92 -8.88 5.99 -33.47
C PHE A 92 -9.68 6.30 -34.73
N THR A 93 -11.01 6.47 -34.62
CA THR A 93 -11.93 6.64 -35.76
C THR A 93 -12.41 8.06 -35.95
N SER A 94 -12.42 8.89 -34.90
CA SER A 94 -12.92 10.28 -34.88
C SER A 94 -11.99 11.19 -34.09
N TYR A 95 -10.68 11.08 -34.33
CA TYR A 95 -9.65 11.75 -33.54
C TYR A 95 -9.82 13.28 -33.43
N ALA A 96 -10.31 13.93 -34.49
CA ALA A 96 -10.49 15.37 -34.52
C ALA A 96 -11.59 15.86 -33.57
N ASP A 97 -12.60 15.01 -33.32
CA ASP A 97 -13.77 15.32 -32.48
C ASP A 97 -13.69 14.64 -31.10
N PHE A 98 -12.53 14.01 -30.80
CA PHE A 98 -12.35 13.29 -29.56
C PHE A 98 -12.12 14.25 -28.36
N ASP A 99 -12.81 14.03 -27.24
CA ASP A 99 -12.62 14.79 -26.02
C ASP A 99 -11.37 14.32 -25.25
N PHE A 100 -10.22 14.89 -25.62
CA PHE A 100 -8.93 14.56 -25.03
C PHE A 100 -8.86 14.86 -23.53
N SER A 101 -9.46 15.97 -23.10
CA SER A 101 -9.43 16.43 -21.72
C SER A 101 -10.21 15.49 -20.82
N SER A 102 -11.42 15.12 -21.22
CA SER A 102 -12.26 14.15 -20.52
C SER A 102 -11.57 12.78 -20.45
N PHE A 103 -10.93 12.33 -21.52
CA PHE A 103 -10.20 11.08 -21.54
C PHE A 103 -9.08 11.06 -20.48
N VAL A 104 -8.20 12.07 -20.48
CA VAL A 104 -7.05 12.12 -19.55
C VAL A 104 -7.52 12.22 -18.10
N PHE A 105 -8.56 13.02 -17.84
CA PHE A 105 -9.11 13.18 -16.49
C PHE A 105 -9.73 11.87 -15.97
N ASN A 106 -10.57 11.22 -16.75
CA ASN A 106 -11.18 9.94 -16.34
C ASN A 106 -10.16 8.80 -16.25
N LEU A 107 -9.09 8.83 -17.05
CA LEU A 107 -8.00 7.86 -16.97
C LEU A 107 -7.28 7.91 -15.60
N VAL A 108 -6.95 9.11 -15.11
CA VAL A 108 -6.23 9.24 -13.83
C VAL A 108 -7.10 8.84 -12.64
N PHE A 109 -8.41 8.97 -12.72
CA PHE A 109 -9.37 8.47 -11.75
C PHE A 109 -9.48 6.94 -11.79
N CYS A 110 -9.56 6.37 -12.97
CA CYS A 110 -9.53 4.93 -13.19
C CYS A 110 -8.28 4.29 -12.56
N ALA A 111 -7.11 4.85 -12.83
CA ALA A 111 -5.85 4.38 -12.26
C ALA A 111 -5.85 4.45 -10.73
N THR A 112 -6.39 5.52 -10.14
CA THR A 112 -6.49 5.67 -8.69
C THR A 112 -7.31 4.54 -8.06
N THR A 113 -8.42 4.14 -8.67
CA THR A 113 -9.26 3.04 -8.18
C THR A 113 -8.50 1.70 -8.09
N ALA A 114 -7.70 1.38 -9.10
CA ALA A 114 -6.89 0.18 -9.13
C ALA A 114 -5.73 0.23 -8.11
N THR A 115 -5.07 1.40 -7.98
CA THR A 115 -3.94 1.60 -7.07
C THR A 115 -4.33 1.39 -5.60
N ILE A 116 -5.53 1.79 -5.16
CA ILE A 116 -6.02 1.58 -3.78
C ILE A 116 -5.93 0.13 -3.34
N VAL A 117 -6.14 -0.82 -4.25
CA VAL A 117 -6.09 -2.26 -3.94
C VAL A 117 -4.67 -2.74 -3.64
N SER A 118 -3.67 -2.11 -4.24
CA SER A 118 -2.25 -2.47 -4.12
C SER A 118 -1.79 -2.53 -2.66
N GLY A 119 -2.11 -1.50 -1.88
CA GLY A 119 -1.66 -1.35 -0.50
C GLY A 119 -2.15 -2.47 0.44
N ALA A 120 -3.43 -2.83 0.34
CA ALA A 120 -4.02 -3.89 1.18
C ALA A 120 -3.47 -5.29 0.85
N MET A 121 -2.99 -5.51 -0.36
CA MET A 121 -2.45 -6.78 -0.83
C MET A 121 -0.91 -6.80 -0.89
N ALA A 122 -0.26 -5.76 -0.42
CA ALA A 122 1.20 -5.59 -0.47
C ALA A 122 1.96 -6.72 0.25
N GLU A 123 3.21 -6.92 -0.15
CA GLU A 123 4.20 -7.85 0.42
C GLU A 123 3.99 -9.34 0.15
N ARG A 124 2.85 -9.78 -0.43
CA ARG A 124 2.54 -11.21 -0.61
C ARG A 124 1.79 -11.57 -1.89
N THR A 125 1.46 -10.58 -2.73
CA THR A 125 0.76 -10.81 -4.01
C THR A 125 1.74 -11.03 -5.13
N LYS A 126 1.51 -12.03 -5.99
CA LYS A 126 2.28 -12.22 -7.22
C LYS A 126 2.11 -11.01 -8.14
N PHE A 127 3.21 -10.55 -8.74
CA PHE A 127 3.20 -9.40 -9.64
C PHE A 127 2.29 -9.61 -10.86
N LEU A 128 2.35 -10.78 -11.50
CA LEU A 128 1.45 -11.10 -12.61
C LEU A 128 -0.04 -11.02 -12.22
N SER A 129 -0.39 -11.52 -11.04
CA SER A 129 -1.79 -11.48 -10.55
C SER A 129 -2.23 -10.05 -10.30
N TYR A 130 -1.32 -9.21 -9.83
CA TYR A 130 -1.51 -7.77 -9.69
C TYR A 130 -1.84 -7.13 -11.05
N CYS A 131 -1.02 -7.34 -12.06
CA CYS A 131 -1.25 -6.80 -13.41
C CYS A 131 -2.62 -7.20 -13.99
N ILE A 132 -3.04 -8.45 -13.76
CA ILE A 132 -4.32 -8.95 -14.28
C ILE A 132 -5.49 -8.26 -13.58
N TYR A 133 -5.52 -8.17 -12.25
CA TYR A 133 -6.67 -7.54 -11.60
C TYR A 133 -6.72 -6.03 -11.82
N SER A 134 -5.58 -5.34 -11.91
CA SER A 134 -5.50 -3.93 -12.27
C SER A 134 -6.11 -3.71 -13.67
N ALA A 135 -5.76 -4.55 -14.64
CA ALA A 135 -6.36 -4.50 -15.97
C ALA A 135 -7.88 -4.71 -15.94
N VAL A 136 -8.39 -5.67 -15.15
CA VAL A 136 -9.84 -5.95 -15.07
C VAL A 136 -10.59 -4.82 -14.37
N ILE A 137 -10.03 -4.24 -13.30
CA ILE A 137 -10.63 -3.07 -12.64
C ILE A 137 -10.73 -1.92 -13.63
N SER A 138 -9.66 -1.61 -14.32
CA SER A 138 -9.57 -0.47 -15.24
C SER A 138 -10.35 -0.66 -16.54
N ALA A 139 -10.52 -1.90 -17.00
CA ALA A 139 -11.26 -2.18 -18.22
C ALA A 139 -12.77 -2.30 -18.02
N LEU A 140 -13.21 -2.87 -16.88
CA LEU A 140 -14.59 -3.32 -16.71
C LEU A 140 -15.24 -2.85 -15.40
N ILE A 141 -14.60 -3.12 -14.24
CA ILE A 141 -15.28 -2.94 -12.95
C ILE A 141 -15.59 -1.47 -12.69
N TYR A 142 -14.55 -0.64 -12.71
CA TYR A 142 -14.66 0.79 -12.51
C TYR A 142 -15.44 1.50 -13.64
N PRO A 143 -15.14 1.32 -14.94
CA PRO A 143 -15.83 2.08 -15.97
C PRO A 143 -17.35 1.85 -16.00
N ILE A 144 -17.82 0.64 -15.73
CA ILE A 144 -19.24 0.31 -15.75
C ILE A 144 -19.98 1.00 -14.59
N GLU A 145 -19.47 0.89 -13.37
CA GLU A 145 -20.15 1.50 -12.22
C GLU A 145 -20.03 3.04 -12.21
N ALA A 146 -18.88 3.57 -12.65
CA ALA A 146 -18.70 5.00 -12.77
C ALA A 146 -19.60 5.63 -13.87
N HIS A 147 -19.94 4.87 -14.92
CA HIS A 147 -20.96 5.28 -15.89
C HIS A 147 -22.30 5.57 -15.24
N TRP A 148 -22.68 4.82 -14.20
CA TRP A 148 -23.97 5.02 -13.52
C TRP A 148 -24.12 6.43 -12.93
N SER A 149 -23.01 7.02 -12.47
CA SER A 149 -23.00 8.36 -11.85
C SER A 149 -22.47 9.46 -12.77
N TRP A 150 -21.46 9.19 -13.60
CA TRP A 150 -20.77 10.21 -14.39
C TRP A 150 -20.99 10.10 -15.90
N GLY A 151 -21.33 8.92 -16.40
CA GLY A 151 -21.62 8.67 -17.82
C GLY A 151 -23.07 8.87 -18.22
N GLY A 152 -23.90 9.48 -17.35
CA GLY A 152 -25.34 9.68 -17.61
C GLY A 152 -26.21 8.46 -17.29
N GLY A 153 -25.67 7.45 -16.61
CA GLY A 153 -26.39 6.24 -16.25
C GLY A 153 -27.46 6.43 -15.17
N TRP A 154 -28.06 5.33 -14.73
CA TRP A 154 -29.29 5.32 -13.94
C TRP A 154 -29.18 6.00 -12.57
N LEU A 155 -28.01 5.99 -11.92
CA LEU A 155 -27.81 6.69 -10.66
C LEU A 155 -27.87 8.22 -10.84
N ALA A 156 -27.22 8.75 -11.88
CA ALA A 156 -27.32 10.16 -12.23
C ALA A 156 -28.78 10.55 -12.51
N GLN A 157 -29.51 9.72 -13.26
CA GLN A 157 -30.89 9.97 -13.64
C GLN A 157 -31.85 10.05 -12.46
N ILE A 158 -31.57 9.38 -11.35
CA ILE A 158 -32.40 9.46 -10.13
C ILE A 158 -31.99 10.57 -9.18
N GLY A 159 -30.84 11.25 -9.41
CA GLY A 159 -30.33 12.33 -8.55
C GLY A 159 -29.31 11.89 -7.49
N PHE A 160 -28.66 10.75 -7.67
CA PHE A 160 -27.48 10.38 -6.90
C PHE A 160 -26.35 11.36 -7.18
N HIS A 161 -25.60 11.75 -6.14
CA HIS A 161 -24.50 12.70 -6.26
C HIS A 161 -23.20 12.13 -5.66
N ASP A 162 -22.16 12.13 -6.46
CA ASP A 162 -20.79 11.83 -6.06
C ASP A 162 -19.85 12.69 -6.91
N PHE A 163 -19.48 13.88 -6.42
CA PHE A 163 -18.79 14.88 -7.23
C PHE A 163 -17.45 14.38 -7.75
N ALA A 164 -16.62 13.85 -6.87
CA ALA A 164 -15.27 13.45 -7.24
C ALA A 164 -14.88 12.00 -6.82
N GLY A 165 -15.82 11.17 -6.33
CA GLY A 165 -15.60 9.73 -6.26
C GLY A 165 -15.37 9.13 -4.87
N SER A 166 -16.01 9.63 -3.80
CA SER A 166 -16.04 8.87 -2.54
C SER A 166 -16.61 7.47 -2.76
N CYS A 167 -17.67 7.36 -3.58
CA CYS A 167 -18.31 6.09 -3.97
C CYS A 167 -17.55 5.43 -5.11
N ALA A 168 -17.53 6.06 -6.28
CA ALA A 168 -17.09 5.47 -7.53
C ALA A 168 -15.59 5.12 -7.56
N ILE A 169 -14.76 5.79 -6.77
CA ILE A 169 -13.31 5.53 -6.73
C ILE A 169 -12.92 4.87 -5.42
N HIS A 170 -13.17 5.57 -4.30
CA HIS A 170 -12.61 5.17 -3.01
C HIS A 170 -13.34 3.97 -2.41
N MET A 171 -14.66 3.95 -2.43
CA MET A 171 -15.42 2.79 -1.94
C MET A 171 -15.16 1.56 -2.82
N VAL A 172 -15.12 1.70 -4.14
CA VAL A 172 -14.84 0.61 -5.09
C VAL A 172 -13.43 0.04 -4.87
N GLY A 173 -12.41 0.89 -4.85
CA GLY A 173 -11.04 0.48 -4.53
C GLY A 173 -10.94 -0.16 -3.14
N GLY A 174 -11.59 0.43 -2.14
CA GLY A 174 -11.58 -0.05 -0.76
C GLY A 174 -12.31 -1.39 -0.55
N ILE A 175 -13.44 -1.63 -1.20
CA ILE A 175 -14.13 -2.95 -1.20
C ILE A 175 -13.28 -4.00 -1.91
N SER A 176 -12.67 -3.63 -3.04
CA SER A 176 -11.77 -4.51 -3.77
C SER A 176 -10.54 -4.87 -2.92
N ALA A 177 -9.98 -3.91 -2.20
CA ALA A 177 -8.90 -4.11 -1.22
C ALA A 177 -9.30 -5.07 -0.10
N LEU A 178 -10.48 -4.88 0.49
CA LEU A 178 -11.02 -5.72 1.57
C LEU A 178 -11.17 -7.19 1.12
N ILE A 179 -11.82 -7.40 -0.02
CA ILE A 179 -12.06 -8.74 -0.58
C ILE A 179 -10.74 -9.39 -1.00
N GLY A 180 -9.86 -8.63 -1.67
CA GLY A 180 -8.54 -9.09 -2.08
C GLY A 180 -7.69 -9.52 -0.89
N ALA A 181 -7.57 -8.69 0.15
CA ALA A 181 -6.84 -9.02 1.37
C ALA A 181 -7.41 -10.26 2.08
N LYS A 182 -8.74 -10.42 2.10
CA LYS A 182 -9.42 -11.60 2.67
C LYS A 182 -9.10 -12.89 1.92
N ILE A 183 -9.18 -12.89 0.58
CA ILE A 183 -8.94 -14.06 -0.27
C ILE A 183 -7.44 -14.44 -0.29
N LEU A 184 -6.56 -13.44 -0.28
CA LEU A 184 -5.10 -13.59 -0.27
C LEU A 184 -4.60 -14.15 1.07
N GLY A 185 -5.23 -13.74 2.16
CA GLY A 185 -4.85 -14.07 3.52
C GLY A 185 -3.75 -13.14 4.09
N PRO A 186 -3.49 -13.24 5.42
CA PRO A 186 -2.56 -12.35 6.10
C PRO A 186 -1.09 -12.67 5.76
N ARG A 187 -0.21 -11.66 5.94
CA ARG A 187 1.25 -11.84 5.90
C ARG A 187 1.69 -12.87 6.92
N ILE A 188 2.75 -13.60 6.61
CA ILE A 188 3.33 -14.60 7.51
C ILE A 188 3.69 -13.94 8.85
N GLY A 189 3.13 -14.48 9.93
CA GLY A 189 3.36 -13.98 11.29
C GLY A 189 2.47 -12.82 11.75
N LYS A 190 1.58 -12.27 10.92
CA LYS A 190 0.67 -11.17 11.34
C LYS A 190 -0.25 -11.60 12.49
N PHE A 191 -0.83 -12.79 12.41
CA PHE A 191 -1.74 -13.32 13.42
C PHE A 191 -1.18 -14.63 14.02
N LYS A 192 -0.91 -14.62 15.33
CA LYS A 192 -0.55 -15.84 16.05
C LYS A 192 -1.81 -16.58 16.47
N LYS A 193 -1.90 -17.86 16.10
CA LYS A 193 -3.03 -18.74 16.44
C LYS A 193 -2.61 -19.76 17.48
N ASP A 194 -3.54 -20.15 18.34
CA ASP A 194 -3.40 -21.29 19.25
C ASP A 194 -3.64 -22.62 18.52
N LYS A 195 -3.57 -23.73 19.27
CA LYS A 195 -3.80 -25.08 18.74
C LYS A 195 -5.24 -25.30 18.21
N SER A 196 -6.19 -24.47 18.64
CA SER A 196 -7.59 -24.51 18.16
C SER A 196 -7.83 -23.69 16.88
N GLY A 197 -6.81 -22.96 16.40
CA GLY A 197 -6.90 -22.06 15.25
C GLY A 197 -7.40 -20.65 15.59
N LYS A 198 -7.69 -20.35 16.89
CA LYS A 198 -8.12 -19.02 17.34
C LYS A 198 -6.93 -18.06 17.37
N VAL A 199 -7.13 -16.83 16.87
CA VAL A 199 -6.13 -15.77 16.96
C VAL A 199 -5.99 -15.34 18.41
N VAL A 200 -4.77 -15.44 18.96
CA VAL A 200 -4.43 -15.07 20.35
C VAL A 200 -3.56 -13.82 20.43
N LYS A 201 -2.92 -13.43 19.32
CA LYS A 201 -2.09 -12.21 19.26
C LYS A 201 -2.07 -11.64 17.85
N VAL A 202 -2.18 -10.32 17.77
CA VAL A 202 -1.94 -9.54 16.56
C VAL A 202 -0.54 -8.92 16.67
N ASN A 203 0.31 -9.18 15.69
CA ASN A 203 1.66 -8.61 15.65
C ASN A 203 1.66 -7.34 14.80
N ALA A 204 2.35 -6.30 15.27
CA ALA A 204 2.61 -5.10 14.50
C ALA A 204 3.72 -5.36 13.47
N PHE A 205 3.51 -4.85 12.24
CA PHE A 205 4.51 -4.83 11.18
C PHE A 205 4.74 -3.36 10.78
N PRO A 206 5.61 -2.65 11.50
CA PRO A 206 5.88 -1.24 11.20
C PRO A 206 6.44 -1.08 9.79
N GLY A 207 6.05 0.01 9.13
CA GLY A 207 6.65 0.43 7.88
C GLY A 207 8.13 0.80 8.08
N HIS A 208 8.92 0.62 7.02
CA HIS A 208 10.36 0.86 7.13
C HIS A 208 10.75 2.34 7.07
N SER A 209 9.86 3.22 6.55
CA SER A 209 10.13 4.65 6.42
C SER A 209 8.89 5.51 6.57
N ILE A 210 8.63 5.95 7.80
CA ILE A 210 7.54 6.90 8.07
C ILE A 210 7.75 8.22 7.34
N ALA A 211 9.02 8.66 7.16
CA ALA A 211 9.34 9.87 6.41
C ALA A 211 8.89 9.77 4.95
N LEU A 212 9.12 8.63 4.29
CA LEU A 212 8.67 8.37 2.92
C LEU A 212 7.14 8.36 2.85
N GLY A 213 6.48 7.65 3.78
CA GLY A 213 5.02 7.63 3.90
C GLY A 213 4.43 9.02 4.11
N SER A 214 5.06 9.85 4.96
CA SER A 214 4.63 11.24 5.19
C SER A 214 4.73 12.09 3.93
N LEU A 215 5.83 12.00 3.19
CA LEU A 215 6.00 12.70 1.92
C LEU A 215 4.88 12.32 0.95
N GLY A 216 4.57 11.02 0.86
CA GLY A 216 3.47 10.52 0.04
C GLY A 216 2.12 11.13 0.41
N VAL A 217 1.82 11.25 1.72
CA VAL A 217 0.58 11.88 2.19
C VAL A 217 0.49 13.36 1.79
N PHE A 218 1.58 14.13 1.88
CA PHE A 218 1.57 15.53 1.43
C PHE A 218 1.39 15.65 -0.09
N ILE A 219 2.01 14.77 -0.87
CA ILE A 219 1.81 14.71 -2.33
C ILE A 219 0.35 14.39 -2.66
N LEU A 220 -0.25 13.43 -1.97
CA LEU A 220 -1.66 13.07 -2.14
C LEU A 220 -2.59 14.24 -1.79
N TRP A 221 -2.35 14.94 -0.67
CA TRP A 221 -3.17 16.09 -0.29
C TRP A 221 -3.07 17.23 -1.32
N LEU A 222 -1.87 17.55 -1.78
CA LEU A 222 -1.69 18.54 -2.86
C LEU A 222 -2.46 18.13 -4.11
N GLY A 223 -2.34 16.87 -4.54
CA GLY A 223 -3.05 16.34 -5.70
C GLY A 223 -4.57 16.37 -5.54
N TRP A 224 -5.07 16.30 -4.30
CA TRP A 224 -6.50 16.31 -4.01
C TRP A 224 -7.20 17.63 -4.32
N TYR A 225 -6.48 18.74 -4.35
CA TYR A 225 -7.03 20.01 -4.88
C TYR A 225 -7.38 19.91 -6.38
N GLY A 226 -6.58 19.17 -7.14
CA GLY A 226 -6.93 18.81 -8.52
C GLY A 226 -8.02 17.75 -8.58
N PHE A 227 -7.94 16.73 -7.72
CA PHE A 227 -8.91 15.63 -7.66
C PHE A 227 -10.35 16.13 -7.42
N ASN A 228 -10.54 16.97 -6.43
CA ASN A 228 -11.84 17.56 -6.09
C ASN A 228 -12.17 18.79 -6.92
N GLY A 229 -11.18 19.63 -7.27
CA GLY A 229 -11.43 20.95 -7.85
C GLY A 229 -11.44 20.98 -9.37
N ALA A 230 -10.93 19.97 -10.08
CA ALA A 230 -10.77 20.03 -11.53
C ALA A 230 -12.09 20.25 -12.28
N ALA A 231 -13.18 19.62 -11.83
CA ALA A 231 -14.49 19.71 -12.45
C ALA A 231 -15.31 20.96 -12.04
N ALA A 232 -14.72 21.91 -11.29
CA ALA A 232 -15.38 23.16 -10.95
C ALA A 232 -15.66 24.01 -12.20
N THR A 233 -16.80 24.70 -12.22
CA THR A 233 -17.27 25.49 -13.34
C THR A 233 -17.27 27.00 -13.07
N SER A 234 -17.01 27.41 -11.81
CA SER A 234 -16.84 28.82 -11.42
C SER A 234 -15.76 29.01 -10.38
N MET A 235 -15.22 30.23 -10.27
CA MET A 235 -14.18 30.53 -9.27
C MET A 235 -14.70 30.42 -7.84
N GLU A 236 -15.96 30.77 -7.61
CA GLU A 236 -16.63 30.64 -6.32
C GLU A 236 -16.76 29.17 -5.93
N GLN A 237 -17.18 28.32 -6.87
CA GLN A 237 -17.25 26.86 -6.64
C GLN A 237 -15.87 26.28 -6.38
N LEU A 238 -14.87 26.64 -7.19
CA LEU A 238 -13.50 26.18 -7.01
C LEU A 238 -12.94 26.58 -5.64
N GLY A 239 -13.17 27.83 -5.23
CA GLY A 239 -12.75 28.33 -3.91
C GLY A 239 -13.43 27.58 -2.76
N SER A 240 -14.74 27.30 -2.88
CA SER A 240 -15.50 26.51 -1.90
C SER A 240 -14.97 25.07 -1.80
N ILE A 241 -14.72 24.40 -2.93
CA ILE A 241 -14.15 23.05 -2.98
C ILE A 241 -12.75 23.00 -2.32
N PHE A 242 -11.90 23.99 -2.57
CA PHE A 242 -10.58 24.08 -1.92
C PHE A 242 -10.71 24.23 -0.41
N LEU A 243 -11.66 25.06 0.05
CA LEU A 243 -11.93 25.26 1.47
C LEU A 243 -12.37 23.96 2.15
N THR A 244 -13.35 23.25 1.62
CA THR A 244 -13.87 22.00 2.17
C THR A 244 -12.82 20.88 2.13
N THR A 245 -12.06 20.79 1.04
CA THR A 245 -10.93 19.87 0.86
C THR A 245 -9.76 20.17 1.82
N THR A 246 -9.65 21.39 2.34
CA THR A 246 -8.67 21.74 3.38
C THR A 246 -9.20 21.43 4.78
N ILE A 247 -10.46 21.79 5.08
CA ILE A 247 -11.04 21.65 6.42
C ILE A 247 -11.16 20.18 6.83
N ALA A 248 -11.78 19.34 6.01
CA ALA A 248 -12.11 17.98 6.41
C ALA A 248 -10.87 17.13 6.79
N PRO A 249 -9.79 17.06 5.99
CA PRO A 249 -8.59 16.31 6.36
C PRO A 249 -7.84 16.91 7.56
N ALA A 250 -7.82 18.24 7.71
CA ALA A 250 -7.20 18.89 8.85
C ALA A 250 -7.91 18.51 10.16
N ILE A 251 -9.23 18.61 10.19
CA ILE A 251 -10.05 18.20 11.35
C ILE A 251 -9.91 16.70 11.62
N SER A 252 -9.97 15.85 10.59
CA SER A 252 -9.79 14.41 10.70
C SER A 252 -8.47 14.06 11.39
N THR A 253 -7.38 14.69 10.95
CA THR A 253 -6.05 14.50 11.52
C THR A 253 -5.98 14.91 12.99
N VAL A 254 -6.51 16.10 13.32
CA VAL A 254 -6.50 16.62 14.69
C VAL A 254 -7.33 15.74 15.63
N VAL A 255 -8.52 15.32 15.20
CA VAL A 255 -9.39 14.42 15.98
C VAL A 255 -8.70 13.07 16.21
N CYS A 256 -8.10 12.49 15.19
CA CYS A 256 -7.33 11.25 15.32
C CYS A 256 -6.12 11.42 16.26
N MET A 257 -5.39 12.52 16.14
CA MET A 257 -4.27 12.84 17.03
C MET A 257 -4.72 12.90 18.49
N ILE A 258 -5.77 13.64 18.80
CA ILE A 258 -6.31 13.76 20.15
C ILE A 258 -6.77 12.40 20.67
N PHE A 259 -7.51 11.63 19.85
CA PHE A 259 -8.01 10.32 20.23
C PHE A 259 -6.87 9.34 20.54
N THR A 260 -5.87 9.25 19.66
CA THR A 260 -4.72 8.34 19.85
C THR A 260 -3.86 8.78 21.04
N TRP A 261 -3.70 10.08 21.25
CA TRP A 261 -2.97 10.61 22.40
C TRP A 261 -3.64 10.22 23.73
N ILE A 262 -4.95 10.41 23.83
CA ILE A 262 -5.71 10.01 25.03
C ILE A 262 -5.65 8.49 25.24
N LYS A 263 -5.81 7.72 24.16
CA LYS A 263 -5.91 6.25 24.24
C LYS A 263 -4.58 5.56 24.51
N TYR A 264 -3.49 6.06 23.90
CA TYR A 264 -2.18 5.40 23.91
C TYR A 264 -1.10 6.20 24.68
N GLY A 265 -1.44 7.36 25.24
CA GLY A 265 -0.50 8.23 25.95
C GLY A 265 0.45 9.04 25.05
N LYS A 266 0.48 8.75 23.75
CA LYS A 266 1.24 9.46 22.71
C LYS A 266 0.43 9.50 21.42
N PRO A 267 0.56 10.58 20.61
CA PRO A 267 -0.08 10.62 19.29
C PRO A 267 0.58 9.60 18.36
N ASP A 268 -0.24 8.88 17.59
CA ASP A 268 0.25 7.91 16.60
C ASP A 268 0.40 8.58 15.24
N VAL A 269 1.67 8.71 14.78
CA VAL A 269 1.99 9.38 13.52
C VAL A 269 1.38 8.67 12.32
N SER A 270 1.45 7.34 12.27
CA SER A 270 0.93 6.56 11.13
C SER A 270 -0.59 6.66 11.03
N MET A 271 -1.28 6.67 12.18
CA MET A 271 -2.73 6.85 12.22
C MET A 271 -3.13 8.27 11.83
N CYS A 272 -2.38 9.30 12.25
CA CYS A 272 -2.63 10.70 11.84
C CYS A 272 -2.46 10.88 10.33
N LEU A 273 -1.45 10.24 9.72
CA LEU A 273 -1.25 10.24 8.27
C LEU A 273 -2.42 9.58 7.53
N ASN A 274 -2.87 8.43 8.00
CA ASN A 274 -4.07 7.78 7.46
C ASN A 274 -5.35 8.59 7.68
N ALA A 275 -5.45 9.30 8.81
CA ALA A 275 -6.62 10.15 9.10
C ALA A 275 -6.71 11.36 8.16
N SER A 276 -5.58 11.94 7.75
CA SER A 276 -5.61 13.01 6.74
C SER A 276 -6.18 12.50 5.40
N LEU A 277 -5.75 11.32 4.96
CA LEU A 277 -6.30 10.67 3.76
C LEU A 277 -7.78 10.30 3.93
N ALA A 278 -8.17 9.80 5.11
CA ALA A 278 -9.57 9.47 5.41
C ALA A 278 -10.48 10.71 5.33
N GLY A 279 -10.03 11.85 5.83
CA GLY A 279 -10.75 13.12 5.73
C GLY A 279 -10.88 13.61 4.28
N LEU A 280 -9.83 13.43 3.48
CA LEU A 280 -9.86 13.72 2.04
C LEU A 280 -10.87 12.83 1.31
N VAL A 281 -10.85 11.52 1.56
CA VAL A 281 -11.81 10.58 0.98
C VAL A 281 -13.24 10.91 1.38
N ALA A 282 -13.47 11.23 2.65
CA ALA A 282 -14.80 11.51 3.17
C ALA A 282 -15.44 12.78 2.61
N ILE A 283 -14.65 13.79 2.27
CA ILE A 283 -15.19 15.05 1.69
C ILE A 283 -15.38 14.96 0.18
N THR A 284 -14.77 14.00 -0.49
CA THR A 284 -14.67 13.94 -1.96
C THR A 284 -16.02 13.92 -2.67
N ALA A 285 -17.04 13.22 -2.15
CA ALA A 285 -18.38 13.19 -2.77
C ALA A 285 -19.15 14.50 -2.59
N SER A 286 -18.93 15.21 -1.49
CA SER A 286 -19.71 16.38 -1.07
C SER A 286 -18.94 17.69 -1.12
N CYS A 287 -17.72 17.70 -1.63
CA CYS A 287 -16.83 18.85 -1.56
C CYS A 287 -17.39 20.12 -2.25
N ASP A 288 -18.24 19.95 -3.25
CA ASP A 288 -18.90 21.00 -4.03
C ASP A 288 -20.26 21.46 -3.45
N VAL A 289 -20.88 20.63 -2.60
CA VAL A 289 -22.26 20.84 -2.13
C VAL A 289 -22.39 21.00 -0.61
N THR A 290 -21.29 21.00 0.13
CA THR A 290 -21.31 21.20 1.59
C THR A 290 -20.64 22.51 1.98
N ASP A 291 -21.01 23.05 3.15
CA ASP A 291 -20.37 24.21 3.74
C ASP A 291 -19.24 23.84 4.72
N ALA A 292 -18.62 24.86 5.32
CA ALA A 292 -17.54 24.66 6.28
C ALA A 292 -17.97 23.86 7.53
N PHE A 293 -19.22 24.01 7.99
CA PHE A 293 -19.73 23.29 9.14
C PHE A 293 -19.90 21.79 8.84
N GLY A 294 -20.47 21.47 7.68
CA GLY A 294 -20.56 20.09 7.19
C GLY A 294 -19.17 19.46 7.04
N ALA A 295 -18.23 20.18 6.43
CA ALA A 295 -16.85 19.71 6.25
C ALA A 295 -16.14 19.40 7.59
N ILE A 296 -16.36 20.21 8.65
CA ILE A 296 -15.85 19.94 10.00
C ILE A 296 -16.39 18.62 10.55
N ILE A 297 -17.69 18.39 10.45
CA ILE A 297 -18.31 17.16 10.99
C ILE A 297 -17.88 15.95 10.17
N ILE A 298 -17.87 16.05 8.85
CA ILE A 298 -17.41 14.99 7.95
C ILE A 298 -15.99 14.55 8.30
N GLY A 299 -15.09 15.53 8.47
CA GLY A 299 -13.71 15.27 8.87
C GLY A 299 -13.58 14.68 10.27
N ALA A 300 -14.32 15.19 11.24
CA ALA A 300 -14.28 14.67 12.62
C ALA A 300 -14.69 13.20 12.71
N VAL A 301 -15.74 12.82 12.01
CA VAL A 301 -16.18 11.41 11.91
C VAL A 301 -15.14 10.56 11.21
N ALA A 302 -14.57 11.05 10.09
CA ALA A 302 -13.55 10.32 9.35
C ALA A 302 -12.31 9.99 10.21
N GLY A 303 -11.86 10.94 11.04
CA GLY A 303 -10.71 10.74 11.92
C GLY A 303 -10.93 9.66 13.01
N LEU A 304 -12.16 9.47 13.49
CA LEU A 304 -12.50 8.38 14.39
C LEU A 304 -12.73 7.06 13.64
N LEU A 305 -13.38 7.14 12.50
CA LEU A 305 -13.76 5.98 11.69
C LEU A 305 -12.52 5.22 11.17
N VAL A 306 -11.45 5.92 10.77
CA VAL A 306 -10.22 5.27 10.32
C VAL A 306 -9.56 4.48 11.45
N VAL A 307 -9.51 5.02 12.67
CA VAL A 307 -8.94 4.31 13.84
C VAL A 307 -9.77 3.08 14.18
N PHE A 308 -11.09 3.23 14.18
CA PHE A 308 -12.02 2.12 14.39
C PHE A 308 -11.86 1.06 13.30
N GLY A 309 -11.75 1.46 12.03
CA GLY A 309 -11.62 0.55 10.89
C GLY A 309 -10.35 -0.30 10.95
N VAL A 310 -9.20 0.31 11.24
CA VAL A 310 -7.93 -0.43 11.42
C VAL A 310 -8.05 -1.42 12.59
N TRP A 311 -8.62 -0.99 13.72
CA TRP A 311 -8.85 -1.87 14.86
C TRP A 311 -9.80 -3.03 14.53
N LEU A 312 -10.90 -2.75 13.81
CA LEU A 312 -11.89 -3.75 13.40
C LEU A 312 -11.25 -4.82 12.50
N LEU A 313 -10.46 -4.40 11.51
CA LEU A 313 -9.77 -5.30 10.59
C LEU A 313 -8.77 -6.21 11.32
N ASP A 314 -7.92 -5.63 12.16
CA ASP A 314 -6.86 -6.36 12.83
C ASP A 314 -7.38 -7.27 13.95
N HIS A 315 -8.30 -6.79 14.81
CA HIS A 315 -8.66 -7.47 16.05
C HIS A 315 -9.97 -8.25 15.99
N VAL A 316 -10.87 -7.93 15.06
CA VAL A 316 -12.19 -8.59 14.96
C VAL A 316 -12.25 -9.45 13.70
N LEU A 317 -11.98 -8.87 12.54
CA LEU A 317 -12.08 -9.56 11.25
C LEU A 317 -10.84 -10.37 10.89
N HIS A 318 -9.71 -10.08 11.54
CA HIS A 318 -8.40 -10.69 11.28
C HIS A 318 -8.03 -10.64 9.79
N ILE A 319 -8.22 -9.47 9.17
CA ILE A 319 -7.84 -9.18 7.80
C ILE A 319 -6.62 -8.27 7.84
N ASP A 320 -5.54 -8.69 7.18
CA ASP A 320 -4.27 -7.96 7.18
C ASP A 320 -4.26 -6.94 6.04
N ASP A 321 -4.35 -5.67 6.43
CA ASP A 321 -4.23 -4.51 5.54
C ASP A 321 -2.94 -3.75 5.92
N PRO A 322 -1.85 -3.91 5.16
CA PRO A 322 -0.55 -3.34 5.50
C PRO A 322 -0.49 -1.83 5.66
N VAL A 323 -1.27 -1.10 4.88
CA VAL A 323 -1.19 0.38 4.82
C VAL A 323 -2.44 1.08 5.36
N GLY A 324 -3.50 0.33 5.68
CA GLY A 324 -4.77 0.90 6.15
C GLY A 324 -5.72 1.32 5.01
N ALA A 325 -5.50 0.83 3.79
CA ALA A 325 -6.29 1.20 2.62
C ALA A 325 -7.79 0.94 2.78
N VAL A 326 -8.19 -0.17 3.39
CA VAL A 326 -9.61 -0.50 3.62
C VAL A 326 -10.26 0.49 4.58
N ALA A 327 -9.59 0.83 5.69
CA ALA A 327 -10.13 1.78 6.67
C ALA A 327 -10.23 3.19 6.07
N VAL A 328 -9.23 3.60 5.28
CA VAL A 328 -9.20 4.91 4.62
C VAL A 328 -10.24 4.98 3.51
N HIS A 329 -10.23 4.02 2.57
CA HIS A 329 -10.99 4.18 1.32
C HIS A 329 -12.38 3.51 1.37
N CYS A 330 -12.53 2.30 1.95
CA CYS A 330 -13.83 1.64 2.02
C CYS A 330 -14.77 2.34 3.01
N LEU A 331 -14.35 2.46 4.27
CA LEU A 331 -15.22 2.99 5.31
C LEU A 331 -15.49 4.48 5.11
N ASN A 332 -14.47 5.27 4.78
CA ASN A 332 -14.65 6.70 4.56
C ASN A 332 -15.22 7.04 3.19
N GLY A 333 -15.09 6.16 2.19
CA GLY A 333 -15.84 6.27 0.93
C GLY A 333 -17.34 6.11 1.13
N ILE A 334 -17.76 5.10 1.89
CA ILE A 334 -19.17 4.92 2.31
C ILE A 334 -19.65 6.14 3.12
N TRP A 335 -18.88 6.55 4.12
CA TRP A 335 -19.22 7.71 4.96
C TRP A 335 -19.37 8.99 4.13
N GLY A 336 -18.40 9.30 3.27
CA GLY A 336 -18.42 10.51 2.43
C GLY A 336 -19.59 10.54 1.47
N THR A 337 -19.94 9.40 0.88
CA THR A 337 -21.12 9.29 0.02
C THR A 337 -22.42 9.54 0.78
N LEU A 338 -22.58 8.95 1.96
CA LEU A 338 -23.75 9.18 2.81
C LEU A 338 -23.79 10.62 3.35
N ALA A 339 -22.63 11.25 3.55
CA ALA A 339 -22.52 12.62 4.05
C ALA A 339 -23.13 13.64 3.09
N VAL A 340 -23.16 13.38 1.78
CA VAL A 340 -23.93 14.19 0.83
C VAL A 340 -25.39 14.28 1.26
N GLY A 341 -26.02 13.14 1.54
CA GLY A 341 -27.42 13.08 1.99
C GLY A 341 -27.69 13.76 3.35
N LEU A 342 -26.64 13.98 4.14
CA LEU A 342 -26.74 14.66 5.43
C LEU A 342 -26.44 16.15 5.35
N PHE A 343 -25.43 16.57 4.59
CA PHE A 343 -24.82 17.89 4.69
C PHE A 343 -24.89 18.72 3.38
N ALA A 344 -25.52 18.24 2.30
CA ALA A 344 -25.69 19.02 1.10
C ALA A 344 -26.59 20.24 1.36
N THR A 345 -26.10 21.44 0.96
CA THR A 345 -26.81 22.72 1.12
C THR A 345 -26.89 23.46 -0.22
N ASP A 346 -28.08 23.99 -0.54
CA ASP A 346 -28.33 24.78 -1.76
C ASP A 346 -27.66 26.16 -1.73
N THR A 347 -27.05 26.52 -0.62
CA THR A 347 -26.23 27.75 -0.51
C THR A 347 -24.79 27.53 -1.02
N ALA A 348 -24.40 26.30 -1.32
CA ALA A 348 -23.08 26.01 -1.88
C ALA A 348 -22.98 26.53 -3.33
N PRO A 349 -21.86 27.17 -3.73
CA PRO A 349 -21.69 27.69 -5.07
C PRO A 349 -21.78 26.58 -6.14
N GLY A 350 -22.61 26.81 -7.18
CA GLY A 350 -22.79 25.83 -8.26
C GLY A 350 -23.67 24.64 -7.92
N TYR A 351 -24.46 24.73 -6.85
CA TYR A 351 -25.33 23.64 -6.41
C TYR A 351 -26.32 23.20 -7.49
N SER A 352 -26.40 21.92 -7.79
CA SER A 352 -27.21 21.37 -8.87
C SER A 352 -27.94 20.07 -8.57
N ILE A 353 -27.95 19.60 -7.30
CA ILE A 353 -28.60 18.32 -6.97
C ILE A 353 -30.12 18.43 -7.11
N ALA A 354 -30.67 17.59 -7.99
CA ALA A 354 -32.10 17.49 -8.18
C ALA A 354 -32.50 16.02 -8.42
N ASN A 355 -33.73 15.66 -8.04
CA ASN A 355 -34.28 14.37 -8.38
C ASN A 355 -34.78 14.28 -9.83
N ALA A 356 -35.22 13.10 -10.26
CA ALA A 356 -35.72 12.84 -11.61
C ALA A 356 -36.90 13.75 -12.03
N SER A 357 -37.63 14.39 -11.10
CA SER A 357 -38.69 15.37 -11.38
C SER A 357 -38.21 16.81 -11.44
N GLY A 358 -36.90 17.05 -11.28
CA GLY A 358 -36.32 18.40 -11.26
C GLY A 358 -36.48 19.15 -9.93
N LYS A 359 -36.93 18.49 -8.87
CA LYS A 359 -36.99 19.07 -7.52
C LYS A 359 -35.58 19.13 -6.92
N THR A 360 -35.14 20.30 -6.50
CA THR A 360 -33.89 20.48 -5.76
C THR A 360 -33.93 19.68 -4.44
N LEU A 361 -32.86 18.94 -4.18
CA LEU A 361 -32.69 18.11 -2.98
C LEU A 361 -31.59 18.70 -2.10
N THR A 362 -31.81 18.76 -0.80
CA THR A 362 -30.80 19.16 0.19
C THR A 362 -30.63 18.05 1.26
N GLY A 363 -29.58 18.17 2.04
CA GLY A 363 -29.28 17.20 3.10
C GLY A 363 -30.24 17.29 4.30
N VAL A 364 -30.25 16.23 5.08
CA VAL A 364 -31.12 16.13 6.29
C VAL A 364 -30.95 17.32 7.22
N PHE A 365 -29.72 17.75 7.48
CA PHE A 365 -29.41 18.85 8.38
C PHE A 365 -29.72 20.23 7.82
N TYR A 366 -30.04 20.31 6.52
CA TYR A 366 -30.46 21.53 5.82
C TYR A 366 -31.91 21.50 5.35
N GLY A 367 -32.74 20.66 6.02
CA GLY A 367 -34.19 20.64 5.83
C GLY A 367 -34.69 19.81 4.63
N GLY A 368 -33.81 19.08 3.92
CA GLY A 368 -34.17 18.28 2.75
C GLY A 368 -34.88 16.95 3.04
N GLY A 369 -35.04 16.59 4.32
CA GLY A 369 -35.62 15.30 4.69
C GLY A 369 -34.72 14.12 4.34
N LEU A 370 -35.30 12.92 4.13
CA LEU A 370 -34.55 11.68 3.91
C LEU A 370 -34.40 11.32 2.42
N GLU A 371 -34.92 12.11 1.49
CA GLU A 371 -34.97 11.75 0.08
C GLU A 371 -33.55 11.62 -0.49
N LEU A 372 -32.71 12.65 -0.35
CA LEU A 372 -31.33 12.61 -0.82
C LEU A 372 -30.52 11.53 -0.11
N LEU A 373 -30.66 11.38 1.20
CA LEU A 373 -29.97 10.32 1.94
C LEU A 373 -30.35 8.92 1.43
N GLY A 374 -31.62 8.71 1.09
CA GLY A 374 -32.11 7.48 0.48
C GLY A 374 -31.48 7.19 -0.88
N LEU A 375 -31.32 8.23 -1.72
CA LEU A 375 -30.63 8.12 -3.01
C LEU A 375 -29.14 7.78 -2.84
N GLN A 376 -28.46 8.44 -1.91
CA GLN A 376 -27.05 8.15 -1.60
C GLN A 376 -26.88 6.72 -1.07
N PHE A 377 -27.78 6.26 -0.19
CA PHE A 377 -27.78 4.90 0.29
C PHE A 377 -27.99 3.88 -0.85
N THR A 378 -28.90 4.18 -1.79
CA THR A 378 -29.14 3.35 -2.97
C THR A 378 -27.88 3.23 -3.83
N GLY A 379 -27.17 4.35 -4.07
CA GLY A 379 -25.90 4.33 -4.79
C GLY A 379 -24.84 3.49 -4.07
N VAL A 380 -24.65 3.70 -2.76
CA VAL A 380 -23.70 2.93 -1.95
C VAL A 380 -23.95 1.43 -2.06
N ILE A 381 -25.19 0.97 -1.86
CA ILE A 381 -25.51 -0.46 -1.91
C ILE A 381 -25.32 -1.04 -3.31
N SER A 382 -25.73 -0.31 -4.34
CA SER A 382 -25.66 -0.80 -5.73
C SER A 382 -24.22 -0.92 -6.21
N VAL A 383 -23.42 0.11 -5.99
CA VAL A 383 -21.99 0.12 -6.36
C VAL A 383 -21.21 -0.90 -5.51
N ALA A 384 -21.51 -1.02 -4.20
CA ALA A 384 -20.90 -2.02 -3.35
C ALA A 384 -21.23 -3.44 -3.78
N ALA A 385 -22.48 -3.72 -4.15
CA ALA A 385 -22.89 -5.03 -4.64
C ALA A 385 -22.21 -5.39 -5.96
N TRP A 386 -22.19 -4.46 -6.92
CA TRP A 386 -21.48 -4.62 -8.19
C TRP A 386 -20.00 -4.94 -7.97
N THR A 387 -19.33 -4.11 -7.20
CA THR A 387 -17.91 -4.27 -6.90
C THR A 387 -17.62 -5.57 -6.18
N ALA A 388 -18.41 -5.91 -5.14
CA ALA A 388 -18.18 -7.11 -4.37
C ALA A 388 -18.33 -8.39 -5.23
N VAL A 389 -19.32 -8.45 -6.10
CA VAL A 389 -19.52 -9.60 -6.99
C VAL A 389 -18.39 -9.69 -8.03
N THR A 390 -18.16 -8.63 -8.76
CA THR A 390 -17.23 -8.65 -9.90
C THR A 390 -15.79 -8.85 -9.47
N ILE A 391 -15.34 -8.19 -8.38
CA ILE A 391 -13.98 -8.35 -7.88
C ILE A 391 -13.76 -9.71 -7.22
N THR A 392 -14.79 -10.28 -6.55
CA THR A 392 -14.70 -11.63 -6.00
C THR A 392 -14.48 -12.65 -7.11
N ILE A 393 -15.26 -12.57 -8.19
CA ILE A 393 -15.09 -13.43 -9.36
C ILE A 393 -13.67 -13.26 -9.92
N THR A 394 -13.23 -12.03 -10.11
CA THR A 394 -11.88 -11.71 -10.63
C THR A 394 -10.79 -12.36 -9.80
N PHE A 395 -10.79 -12.17 -8.47
CA PHE A 395 -9.75 -12.76 -7.61
C PHE A 395 -9.82 -14.28 -7.55
N LEU A 396 -11.00 -14.88 -7.57
CA LEU A 396 -11.16 -16.34 -7.58
C LEU A 396 -10.65 -16.95 -8.89
N VAL A 397 -10.93 -16.31 -10.03
CA VAL A 397 -10.42 -16.74 -11.35
C VAL A 397 -8.89 -16.62 -11.40
N ILE A 398 -8.33 -15.48 -10.97
CA ILE A 398 -6.86 -15.30 -10.91
C ILE A 398 -6.25 -16.37 -9.99
N LYS A 399 -6.84 -16.59 -8.82
CA LYS A 399 -6.35 -17.60 -7.87
C LYS A 399 -6.35 -19.02 -8.46
N ALA A 400 -7.35 -19.35 -9.27
CA ALA A 400 -7.47 -20.66 -9.91
C ALA A 400 -6.49 -20.87 -11.08
N ILE A 401 -6.22 -19.83 -11.86
CA ILE A 401 -5.43 -19.95 -13.10
C ILE A 401 -3.93 -19.72 -12.84
N VAL A 402 -3.56 -18.62 -12.19
CA VAL A 402 -2.15 -18.21 -12.00
C VAL A 402 -1.70 -18.25 -10.54
N GLY A 403 -2.65 -18.37 -9.61
CA GLY A 403 -2.41 -18.27 -8.17
C GLY A 403 -2.22 -16.81 -7.73
N LEU A 404 -2.87 -16.42 -6.64
CA LEU A 404 -2.89 -15.03 -6.18
C LEU A 404 -1.68 -14.66 -5.31
N ARG A 405 -1.20 -15.61 -4.49
CA ARG A 405 -0.14 -15.39 -3.49
C ARG A 405 1.18 -16.00 -3.95
N VAL A 406 2.27 -15.32 -3.61
CA VAL A 406 3.63 -15.84 -3.77
C VAL A 406 3.88 -17.03 -2.85
N LYS A 407 4.95 -17.80 -3.09
CA LYS A 407 5.37 -18.90 -2.22
C LYS A 407 5.86 -18.36 -0.87
N ARG A 408 5.84 -19.21 0.15
CA ARG A 408 6.28 -18.87 1.51
C ARG A 408 7.71 -18.33 1.54
N GLU A 409 8.60 -18.97 0.81
CA GLU A 409 10.02 -18.60 0.73
C GLU A 409 10.21 -17.22 0.07
N GLU A 410 9.44 -16.94 -0.96
CA GLU A 410 9.45 -15.65 -1.68
C GLU A 410 8.97 -14.51 -0.77
N GLU A 411 7.89 -14.72 -0.01
CA GLU A 411 7.39 -13.73 0.95
C GLU A 411 8.39 -13.46 2.09
N ILE A 412 9.14 -14.49 2.53
CA ILE A 412 10.17 -14.35 3.56
C ILE A 412 11.38 -13.56 3.01
N LEU A 413 11.84 -13.88 1.80
CA LEU A 413 12.96 -13.19 1.16
C LEU A 413 12.63 -11.75 0.79
N GLY A 414 11.43 -11.51 0.29
CA GLY A 414 10.98 -10.22 -0.23
C GLY A 414 10.77 -10.24 -1.74
N LEU A 415 9.81 -9.44 -2.18
CA LEU A 415 9.36 -9.46 -3.58
C LEU A 415 10.29 -8.68 -4.52
N ASP A 416 11.14 -7.81 -4.00
CA ASP A 416 12.13 -7.09 -4.81
C ASP A 416 13.08 -8.10 -5.47
N VAL A 417 13.60 -9.04 -4.70
CA VAL A 417 14.51 -10.08 -5.21
C VAL A 417 13.77 -11.12 -6.04
N THR A 418 12.62 -11.58 -5.56
CA THR A 418 11.98 -12.79 -6.12
C THR A 418 11.16 -12.51 -7.37
N GLU A 419 10.53 -11.34 -7.46
CA GLU A 419 9.67 -10.96 -8.59
C GLU A 419 10.43 -10.08 -9.61
N HIS A 420 11.46 -9.33 -9.18
CA HIS A 420 12.15 -8.35 -10.04
C HIS A 420 13.67 -8.56 -10.14
N GLY A 421 14.26 -9.50 -9.38
CA GLY A 421 15.71 -9.68 -9.35
C GLY A 421 16.46 -8.46 -8.77
N LEU A 422 15.76 -7.60 -8.03
CA LEU A 422 16.31 -6.38 -7.44
C LEU A 422 16.82 -6.67 -6.02
N PRO A 423 18.14 -6.68 -5.77
CA PRO A 423 18.69 -7.05 -4.45
C PRO A 423 18.26 -6.08 -3.34
N SER A 424 18.12 -4.81 -3.65
CA SER A 424 17.55 -3.79 -2.77
C SER A 424 17.16 -2.55 -3.57
N ALA A 425 16.04 -1.93 -3.22
CA ALA A 425 15.69 -0.59 -3.72
C ALA A 425 16.62 0.51 -3.15
N TYR A 426 17.41 0.18 -2.14
CA TYR A 426 18.36 1.07 -1.44
C TYR A 426 19.82 0.65 -1.63
N ALA A 427 20.17 0.12 -2.79
CA ALA A 427 21.49 -0.45 -3.07
C ALA A 427 22.67 0.52 -2.83
N GLY A 428 22.47 1.84 -2.84
CA GLY A 428 23.48 2.82 -2.48
C GLY A 428 23.81 2.94 -0.99
N PHE A 429 23.03 2.31 -0.10
CA PHE A 429 23.32 2.23 1.34
C PHE A 429 24.03 0.93 1.75
N ALA A 430 23.97 -0.12 0.93
CA ALA A 430 24.91 -1.23 1.03
C ALA A 430 26.20 -0.79 0.34
N MET A 431 27.35 -0.85 1.02
CA MET A 431 28.64 -0.54 0.38
C MET A 431 28.75 -1.36 -0.90
N GLN A 432 28.61 -0.72 -2.06
CA GLN A 432 28.99 -1.34 -3.32
C GLN A 432 30.50 -1.56 -3.26
N PRO A 433 31.00 -2.73 -3.56
CA PRO A 433 32.45 -2.88 -3.73
C PRO A 433 32.85 -1.91 -4.85
N GLU A 434 33.67 -0.93 -4.51
CA GLU A 434 34.36 -0.12 -5.50
C GLU A 434 35.05 -1.05 -6.49
N TYR A 435 35.00 -0.72 -7.76
CA TYR A 435 35.59 -1.44 -8.87
C TYR A 435 36.92 -2.06 -8.50
N ILE A 436 36.99 -3.39 -8.48
CA ILE A 436 38.25 -4.10 -8.45
C ILE A 436 38.86 -3.97 -9.84
N GLU A 437 40.08 -3.43 -9.86
CA GLU A 437 40.87 -3.22 -11.07
C GLU A 437 40.87 -4.44 -12.02
N GLU A 438 40.85 -4.15 -13.31
CA GLU A 438 40.95 -5.12 -14.40
C GLU A 438 42.20 -6.03 -14.19
N GLY A 439 41.99 -7.32 -14.09
CA GLY A 439 43.09 -8.29 -14.16
C GLY A 439 42.90 -9.65 -13.51
N ILE A 440 41.76 -9.94 -12.88
CA ILE A 440 41.47 -11.29 -12.37
C ILE A 440 40.34 -11.92 -13.20
N GLU A 441 40.70 -12.90 -14.04
CA GLU A 441 39.69 -13.69 -14.74
C GLU A 441 38.75 -14.38 -13.76
N PRO A 442 37.42 -14.19 -13.88
CA PRO A 442 36.49 -14.86 -12.99
C PRO A 442 36.44 -16.36 -13.27
N ILE A 443 36.69 -17.16 -12.26
CA ILE A 443 36.44 -18.62 -12.32
C ILE A 443 34.91 -18.78 -12.44
N VAL A 444 34.44 -19.15 -13.60
CA VAL A 444 33.03 -19.46 -13.85
C VAL A 444 32.72 -20.81 -13.23
N VAL A 445 32.07 -20.81 -12.07
CA VAL A 445 31.46 -22.01 -11.51
C VAL A 445 29.95 -21.91 -11.72
N SER A 446 29.44 -22.65 -12.66
CA SER A 446 28.02 -22.77 -12.94
C SER A 446 27.41 -23.86 -12.05
N GLY A 447 26.33 -23.53 -11.32
CA GLY A 447 25.51 -24.52 -10.63
C GLY A 447 25.86 -24.79 -9.18
N ASP A 448 25.02 -25.56 -8.50
CA ASP A 448 25.22 -26.03 -7.12
C ASP A 448 26.52 -26.82 -7.02
N THR A 449 27.46 -26.31 -6.22
CA THR A 449 28.77 -27.01 -5.98
C THR A 449 28.59 -28.11 -4.97
N PRO A 450 28.93 -29.38 -5.29
CA PRO A 450 28.82 -30.50 -4.37
C PRO A 450 29.74 -30.33 -3.13
N VAL A 451 29.29 -30.80 -1.96
CA VAL A 451 30.05 -30.72 -0.70
C VAL A 451 31.42 -31.44 -0.81
N ALA A 452 31.57 -32.41 -1.71
CA ALA A 452 32.82 -33.13 -1.97
C ALA A 452 33.96 -32.25 -2.52
N GLU A 453 33.61 -31.06 -3.10
CA GLU A 453 34.61 -30.12 -3.64
C GLU A 453 35.05 -29.05 -2.62
N ALA A 454 34.57 -29.14 -1.37
CA ALA A 454 34.97 -28.21 -0.32
C ALA A 454 36.42 -28.48 0.14
N ILE A 455 37.20 -27.39 0.27
CA ILE A 455 38.59 -27.51 0.79
C ILE A 455 38.56 -27.89 2.27
N PRO A 456 39.18 -28.98 2.68
CA PRO A 456 39.19 -29.42 4.09
C PRO A 456 40.01 -28.47 4.96
N VAL A 457 39.43 -28.02 6.07
CA VAL A 457 40.10 -27.22 7.10
C VAL A 457 40.58 -28.16 8.20
N LYS A 458 41.83 -27.97 8.70
CA LYS A 458 42.41 -28.79 9.77
C LYS A 458 41.55 -28.82 11.05
N LYS A 459 41.51 -29.95 11.75
CA LYS A 459 40.85 -30.11 13.05
C LYS A 459 41.37 -29.10 14.07
N VAL A 460 40.46 -28.38 14.70
CA VAL A 460 40.73 -27.54 15.87
C VAL A 460 40.69 -28.42 17.12
N PRO A 461 41.61 -28.26 18.10
CA PRO A 461 41.61 -29.04 19.33
C PRO A 461 40.32 -28.86 20.13
N THR A 462 39.82 -29.94 20.73
CA THR A 462 38.71 -29.92 21.70
C THR A 462 39.15 -29.24 22.98
N PHE A 463 38.31 -28.33 23.50
CA PHE A 463 38.56 -27.60 24.74
C PHE A 463 38.49 -28.53 25.96
N ASP A 464 39.37 -28.31 26.95
CA ASP A 464 39.40 -29.03 28.23
C ASP A 464 38.22 -28.66 29.12
N GLU A 465 37.57 -29.67 29.73
CA GLU A 465 36.50 -29.50 30.70
C GLU A 465 37.07 -29.10 32.06
N GLY A 466 36.90 -27.84 32.52
CA GLY A 466 37.33 -27.54 33.89
C GLY A 466 37.17 -26.11 34.42
N THR A 467 37.06 -25.11 33.60
CA THR A 467 36.84 -23.72 34.05
C THR A 467 35.66 -23.08 33.31
N PRO A 468 34.74 -22.35 33.97
CA PRO A 468 33.68 -21.64 33.27
C PRO A 468 34.31 -20.61 32.35
N LYS A 469 34.33 -20.91 31.06
CA LYS A 469 34.80 -20.01 30.01
C LYS A 469 33.62 -19.32 29.40
N PHE A 470 33.78 -18.04 29.09
CA PHE A 470 32.85 -17.32 28.22
C PHE A 470 33.21 -17.62 26.77
N THR A 471 32.24 -18.01 26.01
CA THR A 471 32.45 -18.34 24.62
C THR A 471 31.45 -17.57 23.74
N LYS A 472 31.99 -16.80 22.77
CA LYS A 472 31.17 -16.20 21.72
C LYS A 472 31.03 -17.21 20.59
N VAL A 473 29.80 -17.50 20.22
CA VAL A 473 29.45 -18.28 19.05
C VAL A 473 28.86 -17.32 18.01
N GLU A 474 29.59 -17.14 16.93
CA GLU A 474 29.16 -16.32 15.79
C GLU A 474 28.64 -17.26 14.70
N ILE A 475 27.40 -17.04 14.25
CA ILE A 475 26.73 -17.88 13.26
C ILE A 475 26.38 -17.02 12.06
N ILE A 476 26.99 -17.30 10.92
CA ILE A 476 26.62 -16.65 9.66
C ILE A 476 25.73 -17.62 8.88
N CYS A 477 24.47 -17.21 8.59
CA CYS A 477 23.50 -18.06 7.91
C CYS A 477 22.70 -17.32 6.84
N LYS A 478 21.90 -18.07 6.07
CA LYS A 478 20.92 -17.50 5.14
C LYS A 478 19.82 -16.77 5.91
N GLU A 479 19.41 -15.61 5.44
CA GLU A 479 18.31 -14.84 6.05
C GLU A 479 17.01 -15.67 6.18
N SER A 480 16.70 -16.51 5.19
CA SER A 480 15.54 -17.40 5.20
C SER A 480 15.52 -18.43 6.33
N ARG A 481 16.68 -18.70 6.96
CA ARG A 481 16.83 -19.65 8.07
C ARG A 481 16.95 -18.98 9.44
N PHE A 482 17.03 -17.67 9.49
CA PHE A 482 17.25 -16.92 10.73
C PHE A 482 16.15 -17.13 11.77
N GLU A 483 14.87 -17.03 11.38
CA GLU A 483 13.75 -17.19 12.34
C GLU A 483 13.71 -18.61 12.94
N ALA A 484 14.03 -19.63 12.16
CA ALA A 484 14.13 -21.00 12.66
C ALA A 484 15.30 -21.15 13.63
N LEU A 485 16.47 -20.55 13.32
CA LEU A 485 17.64 -20.54 14.21
C LEU A 485 17.31 -19.83 15.52
N LYS A 486 16.73 -18.64 15.46
CA LYS A 486 16.34 -17.86 16.62
C LYS A 486 15.41 -18.63 17.55
N THR A 487 14.36 -19.26 17.00
CA THR A 487 13.44 -20.09 17.78
C THR A 487 14.16 -21.24 18.48
N ALA A 488 15.03 -21.95 17.76
CA ALA A 488 15.77 -23.07 18.33
C ALA A 488 16.77 -22.64 19.40
N MET A 489 17.38 -21.45 19.27
CA MET A 489 18.27 -20.90 20.31
C MET A 489 17.48 -20.50 21.56
N MET A 490 16.29 -19.91 21.41
CA MET A 490 15.42 -19.59 22.55
C MET A 490 14.94 -20.84 23.28
N GLU A 491 14.67 -21.93 22.57
CA GLU A 491 14.33 -23.24 23.17
C GLU A 491 15.47 -23.84 23.96
N LEU A 492 16.73 -23.54 23.60
CA LEU A 492 17.94 -23.91 24.34
C LEU A 492 18.18 -23.01 25.58
N GLY A 493 17.31 -22.00 25.83
CA GLY A 493 17.49 -21.10 26.96
C GLY A 493 18.39 -19.90 26.68
N ILE A 494 18.73 -19.63 25.41
CA ILE A 494 19.51 -18.46 25.01
C ILE A 494 18.55 -17.30 24.80
N THR A 495 18.62 -16.30 25.67
CA THR A 495 17.74 -15.12 25.65
C THR A 495 18.36 -13.91 24.98
N GLY A 496 19.72 -13.80 24.96
CA GLY A 496 20.47 -12.70 24.38
C GLY A 496 21.16 -13.11 23.08
N MET A 497 20.85 -12.40 21.99
CA MET A 497 21.50 -12.55 20.68
C MET A 497 21.65 -11.17 20.04
N THR A 498 22.84 -10.89 19.49
CA THR A 498 23.05 -9.72 18.62
C THR A 498 22.96 -10.15 17.17
N VAL A 499 22.18 -9.44 16.38
CA VAL A 499 21.89 -9.80 14.99
C VAL A 499 22.31 -8.67 14.06
N SER A 500 23.11 -8.99 13.05
CA SER A 500 23.57 -8.06 12.03
C SER A 500 23.33 -8.62 10.64
N HIS A 501 22.94 -7.76 9.70
CA HIS A 501 22.89 -8.11 8.29
C HIS A 501 24.28 -7.93 7.68
N VAL A 502 24.78 -8.97 7.03
CA VAL A 502 26.10 -8.98 6.42
C VAL A 502 26.03 -9.46 4.97
N LEU A 503 27.00 -9.06 4.18
CA LEU A 503 27.14 -9.53 2.80
C LEU A 503 28.25 -10.57 2.74
N GLY A 504 27.92 -11.76 2.23
CA GLY A 504 28.88 -12.86 2.08
C GLY A 504 29.34 -13.00 0.63
N CYS A 505 30.66 -13.04 0.42
CA CYS A 505 31.28 -13.40 -0.84
C CYS A 505 31.90 -14.79 -0.72
N GLY A 506 31.69 -15.67 -1.71
CA GLY A 506 32.25 -17.00 -1.70
C GLY A 506 31.95 -17.78 -2.97
N VAL A 507 32.17 -19.11 -2.91
CA VAL A 507 31.94 -20.04 -4.05
C VAL A 507 30.47 -20.02 -4.51
N GLN A 508 29.53 -19.75 -3.59
CA GLN A 508 28.12 -19.58 -3.95
C GLN A 508 27.94 -18.25 -4.67
N LYS A 509 27.69 -18.31 -5.98
CA LYS A 509 27.32 -17.14 -6.78
C LYS A 509 25.80 -16.99 -6.82
N GLY A 510 25.30 -15.75 -6.83
CA GLY A 510 23.90 -15.43 -7.12
C GLY A 510 23.53 -15.80 -8.54
N LYS A 511 22.23 -15.91 -8.85
CA LYS A 511 21.76 -15.98 -10.23
C LYS A 511 22.16 -14.69 -10.95
N PRO A 512 22.54 -14.78 -12.26
CA PRO A 512 22.85 -13.56 -13.01
C PRO A 512 21.64 -12.64 -13.05
N GLU A 513 21.84 -11.40 -12.67
CA GLU A 513 20.85 -10.34 -12.66
C GLU A 513 21.07 -9.40 -13.83
N TYR A 514 20.02 -8.78 -14.34
CA TYR A 514 20.12 -7.82 -15.43
C TYR A 514 19.61 -6.45 -14.96
N TYR A 515 20.45 -5.45 -15.09
CA TYR A 515 20.06 -4.07 -14.89
C TYR A 515 20.17 -3.31 -16.21
N ARG A 516 19.05 -2.77 -16.72
CA ARG A 516 18.96 -2.09 -18.03
C ARG A 516 19.53 -2.91 -19.19
N GLY A 517 19.33 -4.24 -19.16
CA GLY A 517 19.81 -5.14 -20.19
C GLY A 517 21.28 -5.57 -20.06
N VAL A 518 22.01 -5.05 -19.08
CA VAL A 518 23.38 -5.45 -18.75
C VAL A 518 23.36 -6.47 -17.62
N GLN A 519 24.06 -7.59 -17.83
CA GLN A 519 24.20 -8.62 -16.81
C GLN A 519 25.04 -8.09 -15.63
N VAL A 520 24.49 -8.15 -14.43
CA VAL A 520 25.19 -7.82 -13.18
C VAL A 520 25.53 -9.11 -12.45
N GLU A 521 26.80 -9.34 -12.16
CA GLU A 521 27.21 -10.47 -11.33
C GLU A 521 26.94 -10.18 -9.86
N ALA A 522 26.03 -10.91 -9.25
CA ALA A 522 25.79 -10.84 -7.81
C ALA A 522 26.92 -11.59 -7.06
N ASN A 523 28.01 -10.91 -6.80
CA ASN A 523 29.17 -11.46 -6.09
C ASN A 523 29.00 -11.44 -4.56
N LEU A 524 28.04 -10.67 -4.04
CA LEU A 524 27.72 -10.53 -2.62
C LEU A 524 26.29 -11.02 -2.37
N LEU A 525 26.15 -11.98 -1.46
CA LEU A 525 24.84 -12.52 -1.07
C LEU A 525 24.46 -12.03 0.33
N PRO A 526 23.22 -11.61 0.55
CA PRO A 526 22.73 -11.23 1.88
C PRO A 526 22.77 -12.44 2.82
N LYS A 527 23.35 -12.22 4.01
CA LYS A 527 23.44 -13.18 5.10
C LYS A 527 23.05 -12.48 6.40
N VAL A 528 22.75 -13.27 7.41
CA VAL A 528 22.57 -12.81 8.78
C VAL A 528 23.70 -13.37 9.63
N GLN A 529 24.35 -12.48 10.39
CA GLN A 529 25.29 -12.84 11.44
C GLN A 529 24.57 -12.78 12.78
N VAL A 530 24.67 -13.84 13.55
CA VAL A 530 24.09 -13.96 14.89
C VAL A 530 25.22 -14.20 15.87
N ASP A 531 25.42 -13.28 16.80
CA ASP A 531 26.41 -13.35 17.86
C ASP A 531 25.74 -13.75 19.17
N ILE A 532 26.23 -14.82 19.78
CA ILE A 532 25.70 -15.36 21.03
C ILE A 532 26.90 -15.55 21.98
N VAL A 533 26.79 -15.06 23.22
CA VAL A 533 27.77 -15.33 24.25
C VAL A 533 27.16 -16.30 25.27
N VAL A 534 27.83 -17.39 25.52
CA VAL A 534 27.36 -18.43 26.44
C VAL A 534 28.43 -18.80 27.49
N SER A 535 27.95 -19.21 28.64
CA SER A 535 28.78 -19.76 29.72
C SER A 535 28.16 -21.06 30.31
N LYS A 536 26.85 -20.99 30.71
CA LYS A 536 26.15 -22.17 31.26
C LYS A 536 25.64 -23.14 30.19
N VAL A 537 25.22 -22.61 29.05
CA VAL A 537 24.76 -23.44 27.94
C VAL A 537 26.00 -24.05 27.27
N PRO A 538 26.09 -25.38 27.14
CA PRO A 538 27.25 -26.01 26.50
C PRO A 538 27.38 -25.54 25.05
N VAL A 539 28.56 -25.05 24.70
CA VAL A 539 28.86 -24.57 23.32
C VAL A 539 28.53 -25.61 22.27
N ARG A 540 28.78 -26.90 22.60
CA ARG A 540 28.48 -28.01 21.71
C ARG A 540 26.99 -28.13 21.41
N SER A 541 26.12 -27.88 22.38
CA SER A 541 24.66 -27.88 22.19
C SER A 541 24.21 -26.76 21.25
N VAL A 542 24.80 -25.57 21.39
CA VAL A 542 24.54 -24.44 20.47
C VAL A 542 24.94 -24.79 19.05
N ILE A 543 26.13 -25.35 18.86
CA ILE A 543 26.64 -25.75 17.53
C ILE A 543 25.76 -26.84 16.90
N GLU A 544 25.42 -27.89 17.64
CA GLU A 544 24.62 -28.99 17.07
C GLU A 544 23.19 -28.55 16.77
N THR A 545 22.59 -27.70 17.60
CA THR A 545 21.28 -27.12 17.33
C THR A 545 21.31 -26.24 16.09
N ALA A 546 22.31 -25.35 15.97
CA ALA A 546 22.47 -24.50 14.79
C ALA A 546 22.66 -25.34 13.51
N LYS A 547 23.53 -26.37 13.57
CA LYS A 547 23.72 -27.29 12.44
C LYS A 547 22.43 -27.98 12.03
N LYS A 548 21.67 -28.50 12.98
CA LYS A 548 20.40 -29.19 12.71
C LYS A 548 19.39 -28.29 11.97
N VAL A 549 19.31 -27.02 12.37
CA VAL A 549 18.35 -26.06 11.80
C VAL A 549 18.83 -25.51 10.46
N LEU A 550 20.13 -25.24 10.33
CA LEU A 550 20.68 -24.56 9.17
C LEU A 550 21.03 -25.50 8.01
N TYR A 551 21.22 -26.79 8.27
CA TYR A 551 21.66 -27.76 7.27
C TYR A 551 20.61 -27.94 6.16
N THR A 552 21.04 -27.78 4.91
CA THR A 552 20.26 -28.07 3.70
C THR A 552 20.95 -29.06 2.77
N GLY A 553 22.19 -29.44 3.04
CA GLY A 553 23.01 -30.31 2.18
C GLY A 553 23.67 -29.58 1.01
N HIS A 554 23.56 -28.27 0.94
CA HIS A 554 24.13 -27.44 -0.12
C HIS A 554 25.15 -26.44 0.41
N ILE A 555 26.12 -26.05 -0.44
CA ILE A 555 27.06 -24.97 -0.13
C ILE A 555 26.30 -23.68 0.10
N GLY A 556 26.66 -22.96 1.16
CA GLY A 556 26.03 -21.67 1.53
C GLY A 556 25.10 -21.75 2.73
N ASP A 557 24.97 -22.89 3.41
CA ASP A 557 24.17 -23.05 4.64
C ASP A 557 24.69 -22.19 5.81
N GLY A 558 25.95 -21.79 5.75
CA GLY A 558 26.54 -20.88 6.73
C GLY A 558 27.84 -21.40 7.32
N LYS A 559 28.36 -20.64 8.29
CA LYS A 559 29.55 -20.99 9.07
C LYS A 559 29.30 -20.63 10.54
N ILE A 560 29.91 -21.40 11.42
CA ILE A 560 29.89 -21.16 12.86
C ILE A 560 31.32 -20.94 13.30
N PHE A 561 31.58 -19.81 13.92
CA PHE A 561 32.87 -19.44 14.50
C PHE A 561 32.74 -19.46 16.02
N VAL A 562 33.77 -19.89 16.70
CA VAL A 562 33.80 -20.00 18.15
C VAL A 562 35.02 -19.25 18.66
N TYR A 563 34.79 -18.29 19.55
CA TYR A 563 35.83 -17.44 20.11
C TYR A 563 35.83 -17.53 21.64
N ASP A 564 37.02 -17.55 22.25
CA ASP A 564 37.14 -17.29 23.68
C ASP A 564 36.88 -15.80 23.95
N VAL A 565 36.05 -15.51 24.96
CA VAL A 565 35.81 -14.17 25.45
C VAL A 565 36.56 -13.99 26.76
N GLU A 566 37.47 -13.01 26.79
CA GLU A 566 38.33 -12.78 27.95
C GLU A 566 37.53 -12.25 29.14
N ASN A 567 36.62 -11.30 28.90
CA ASN A 567 35.76 -10.72 29.94
C ASN A 567 34.46 -10.16 29.34
N ILE A 568 33.47 -9.99 30.17
CA ILE A 568 32.19 -9.36 29.84
C ILE A 568 31.90 -8.29 30.90
N VAL A 569 31.53 -7.08 30.49
CA VAL A 569 31.20 -5.98 31.41
C VAL A 569 29.80 -5.48 31.09
N LYS A 570 28.94 -5.42 32.09
CA LYS A 570 27.59 -4.88 31.96
C LYS A 570 27.62 -3.36 32.15
N VAL A 571 27.33 -2.60 31.08
CA VAL A 571 27.44 -1.14 31.07
C VAL A 571 26.58 -0.46 32.13
N ARG A 572 25.39 -0.99 32.40
CA ARG A 572 24.43 -0.42 33.36
C ARG A 572 24.91 -0.50 34.81
N THR A 573 25.51 -1.60 35.21
CA THR A 573 25.83 -1.89 36.63
C THR A 573 27.33 -1.94 36.89
N GLY A 574 28.18 -2.06 35.88
CA GLY A 574 29.62 -2.28 36.01
C GLY A 574 29.99 -3.69 36.46
N GLU A 575 29.02 -4.60 36.54
CA GLU A 575 29.27 -6.02 36.81
C GLU A 575 30.14 -6.65 35.73
N GLU A 576 31.04 -7.56 36.15
CA GLU A 576 31.96 -8.24 35.26
C GLU A 576 31.80 -9.77 35.31
N GLY A 577 32.28 -10.43 34.28
CA GLY A 577 32.29 -11.88 34.21
C GLY A 577 30.89 -12.49 34.15
N PHE A 578 30.64 -13.51 34.98
CA PHE A 578 29.40 -14.29 34.93
C PHE A 578 28.13 -13.47 35.26
N ASP A 579 28.25 -12.55 36.21
CA ASP A 579 27.12 -11.70 36.65
C ASP A 579 26.75 -10.68 35.59
N ALA A 580 27.70 -10.30 34.75
CA ALA A 580 27.44 -9.43 33.60
C ALA A 580 26.66 -10.10 32.45
N LEU A 581 26.73 -11.44 32.36
CA LEU A 581 26.05 -12.20 31.31
C LEU A 581 24.58 -12.48 31.61
N GLN A 582 24.13 -12.33 32.87
CA GLN A 582 22.78 -12.63 33.29
C GLN A 582 21.97 -11.33 33.53
N ASP A 583 20.88 -11.16 32.81
CA ASP A 583 19.81 -10.29 33.26
C ASP A 583 18.91 -11.10 34.19
N VAL A 584 19.22 -11.05 35.48
CA VAL A 584 18.32 -11.53 36.51
C VAL A 584 17.44 -10.35 36.87
N GLU A 585 16.13 -10.45 36.61
CA GLU A 585 15.14 -9.62 37.28
C GLU A 585 14.97 -10.09 38.71
#